data_f3826b1c592065c39b5ee58dcabaa423
#
_entry.id   f3826b1c592065c39b5ee58dcabaa423
#
_cell.length_a   1.000
_cell.length_b   1.000
_cell.length_c   1.000
_cell.angle_alpha   90.00
_cell.angle_beta   90.00
_cell.angle_gamma   90.00
#
_symmetry.space_group_name_H-M   'P 1'
#
loop_
_entity.id
_entity.type
_entity.pdbx_description
1 polymer ?
#
loop_
_entity_poly.entity_id
_entity_poly.type
_entity_poly.pdbx_seq_one_letter_code
_entity_poly.pdbx_strand_id
1 'polypeptide(L)'
;KGKKLNLQVDVTATPKHKKGEIFVQTVSDYPLVEAIYQDVVKKPVIPDLPSRQKLREYSSTIFSERYRDYLNLGYETWEKQFNKHKKLGKKAILFIMVDDTKNCDDVAEYMRSTFPLLKNGTFVIHTKDNSKDSTGEIPENTPKGKEELERLRSLVNTVDDFNSPIKVIVSVLMLKEGWDVKNVTTIVGLRAYASHILPEQTLGRGLRRMYFDQNIDEELDVIGTDNFIDYVKGISEEGV
;
A
#
# COMPACT_ATOMS: atom_id res chain seq x y z
N LYS A 1 13.07 -9.92 44.01
CA LYS A 1 11.82 -9.19 44.33
C LYS A 1 11.53 -8.30 43.14
N GLY A 2 10.54 -8.66 42.29
CA GLY A 2 10.14 -7.86 41.13
C GLY A 2 9.53 -6.54 41.59
N LYS A 3 9.95 -5.44 40.93
CA LYS A 3 9.30 -4.13 41.12
C LYS A 3 7.89 -4.22 40.51
N LYS A 4 6.85 -3.85 41.27
CA LYS A 4 5.49 -3.76 40.75
C LYS A 4 5.44 -2.55 39.79
N LEU A 5 4.92 -2.76 38.59
CA LEU A 5 4.60 -1.66 37.67
C LEU A 5 3.34 -0.96 38.22
N ASN A 6 3.42 0.34 38.42
CA ASN A 6 2.27 1.12 38.91
C ASN A 6 1.36 1.57 37.79
N LEU A 7 1.92 1.81 36.61
CA LEU A 7 1.20 2.24 35.39
C LEU A 7 1.98 1.79 34.16
N GLN A 8 1.28 1.32 33.15
CA GLN A 8 1.78 1.09 31.81
C GLN A 8 0.88 1.86 30.84
N VAL A 9 1.49 2.62 29.95
CA VAL A 9 0.79 3.32 28.85
C VAL A 9 1.35 2.78 27.55
N ASP A 10 0.48 2.18 26.75
CA ASP A 10 0.82 1.65 25.44
C ASP A 10 0.33 2.62 24.35
N VAL A 11 1.14 2.89 23.36
CA VAL A 11 0.81 3.72 22.20
C VAL A 11 0.86 2.84 20.96
N THR A 12 -0.25 2.79 20.25
CA THR A 12 -0.36 1.98 19.02
C THR A 12 -1.22 2.68 17.99
N ALA A 13 -0.93 2.47 16.71
CA ALA A 13 -1.77 2.95 15.61
C ALA A 13 -3.04 2.11 15.41
N THR A 14 -3.11 0.92 16.01
CA THR A 14 -4.23 -0.02 15.88
C THR A 14 -4.60 -0.59 17.25
N PRO A 15 -5.41 0.15 18.07
CA PRO A 15 -5.77 -0.28 19.44
C PRO A 15 -6.82 -1.40 19.43
N LYS A 16 -6.62 -2.42 18.59
CA LYS A 16 -7.55 -3.53 18.39
C LYS A 16 -6.88 -4.88 18.62
N HIS A 17 -7.61 -5.82 19.21
CA HIS A 17 -7.22 -7.22 19.25
C HIS A 17 -7.30 -7.85 17.84
N LYS A 18 -6.64 -9.00 17.63
CA LYS A 18 -6.66 -9.75 16.35
C LYS A 18 -8.07 -10.04 15.81
N LYS A 19 -9.09 -10.04 16.69
CA LYS A 19 -10.51 -10.23 16.33
C LYS A 19 -11.27 -8.94 16.05
N GLY A 20 -10.59 -7.77 16.04
CA GLY A 20 -11.20 -6.47 15.76
C GLY A 20 -11.75 -5.73 16.98
N GLU A 21 -11.79 -6.35 18.17
CA GLU A 21 -12.25 -5.69 19.40
C GLU A 21 -11.23 -4.64 19.88
N ILE A 22 -11.71 -3.43 20.19
CA ILE A 22 -10.88 -2.34 20.73
C ILE A 22 -10.42 -2.70 22.15
N PHE A 23 -9.22 -2.30 22.54
CA PHE A 23 -8.71 -2.50 23.90
C PHE A 23 -9.60 -1.79 24.94
N VAL A 24 -9.96 -2.51 26.00
CA VAL A 24 -10.96 -2.09 27.00
C VAL A 24 -10.59 -0.80 27.74
N GLN A 25 -9.32 -0.41 27.77
CA GLN A 25 -8.82 0.79 28.47
C GLN A 25 -8.17 1.78 27.51
N THR A 26 -8.80 2.04 26.36
CA THR A 26 -8.35 3.09 25.45
C THR A 26 -8.66 4.45 26.08
N VAL A 27 -7.62 5.22 26.40
CA VAL A 27 -7.73 6.53 27.04
C VAL A 27 -7.96 7.65 26.03
N SER A 28 -7.35 7.51 24.85
CA SER A 28 -7.50 8.45 23.74
C SER A 28 -7.41 7.68 22.43
N ASP A 29 -8.31 7.99 21.51
CA ASP A 29 -8.33 7.47 20.14
C ASP A 29 -8.38 8.65 19.18
N TYR A 30 -7.67 8.50 18.05
CA TYR A 30 -7.70 9.47 16.95
C TYR A 30 -8.00 8.69 15.67
N PRO A 31 -9.28 8.56 15.31
CA PRO A 31 -9.70 7.72 14.21
C PRO A 31 -9.23 8.27 12.87
N LEU A 32 -9.00 7.36 11.91
CA LEU A 32 -8.50 7.73 10.59
C LEU A 32 -9.44 8.71 9.86
N VAL A 33 -10.74 8.60 10.08
CA VAL A 33 -11.75 9.51 9.50
C VAL A 33 -11.51 10.95 9.97
N GLU A 34 -11.17 11.16 11.23
CA GLU A 34 -10.86 12.48 11.79
C GLU A 34 -9.55 13.02 11.15
N ALA A 35 -8.54 12.16 11.00
CA ALA A 35 -7.28 12.52 10.35
C ALA A 35 -7.49 12.92 8.88
N ILE A 36 -8.41 12.27 8.18
CA ILE A 36 -8.80 12.61 6.80
C ILE A 36 -9.53 13.96 6.78
N TYR A 37 -10.49 14.16 7.69
CA TYR A 37 -11.27 15.39 7.78
C TYR A 37 -10.42 16.62 8.12
N GLN A 38 -9.41 16.44 8.96
CA GLN A 38 -8.47 17.50 9.36
C GLN A 38 -7.28 17.66 8.39
N ASP A 39 -7.29 16.99 7.24
CA ASP A 39 -6.21 17.00 6.25
C ASP A 39 -4.81 16.61 6.82
N VAL A 40 -4.78 15.82 7.90
CA VAL A 40 -3.53 15.27 8.46
C VAL A 40 -2.95 14.18 7.57
N VAL A 41 -3.83 13.48 6.84
CA VAL A 41 -3.48 12.43 5.88
C VAL A 41 -4.14 12.72 4.52
N LYS A 42 -3.71 12.00 3.47
CA LYS A 42 -4.35 12.06 2.16
C LYS A 42 -5.80 11.58 2.23
N LYS A 43 -6.64 12.11 1.35
CA LYS A 43 -8.01 11.62 1.16
C LYS A 43 -8.02 10.40 0.26
N PRO A 44 -8.54 9.23 0.72
CA PRO A 44 -8.71 8.09 -0.17
C PRO A 44 -9.83 8.35 -1.17
N VAL A 45 -9.56 8.08 -2.44
CA VAL A 45 -10.50 8.25 -3.55
C VAL A 45 -10.69 6.90 -4.24
N ILE A 46 -11.93 6.50 -4.39
CA ILE A 46 -12.33 5.28 -5.10
C ILE A 46 -12.82 5.70 -6.50
N PRO A 47 -12.47 4.96 -7.58
CA PRO A 47 -12.98 5.25 -8.91
C PRO A 47 -14.50 5.32 -8.94
N ASP A 48 -15.03 6.19 -9.78
CA ASP A 48 -16.45 6.35 -9.98
C ASP A 48 -17.13 5.05 -10.46
N LEU A 49 -18.44 4.98 -10.29
CA LEU A 49 -19.21 3.79 -10.64
C LEU A 49 -19.05 3.37 -12.11
N PRO A 50 -19.08 4.28 -13.11
CA PRO A 50 -18.82 3.93 -14.50
C PRO A 50 -17.44 3.32 -14.75
N SER A 51 -16.40 3.80 -14.09
CA SER A 51 -15.05 3.24 -14.20
C SER A 51 -14.96 1.85 -13.57
N ARG A 52 -15.58 1.66 -12.40
CA ARG A 52 -15.62 0.34 -11.73
C ARG A 52 -16.42 -0.70 -12.53
N GLN A 53 -17.50 -0.33 -13.18
CA GLN A 53 -18.31 -1.24 -14.01
C GLN A 53 -17.56 -1.78 -15.25
N LYS A 54 -16.47 -1.15 -15.64
CA LYS A 54 -15.59 -1.61 -16.73
C LYS A 54 -14.55 -2.62 -16.27
N LEU A 55 -14.28 -2.72 -14.97
CA LEU A 55 -13.31 -3.65 -14.42
C LEU A 55 -13.85 -5.08 -14.48
N ARG A 56 -13.08 -5.95 -15.11
CA ARG A 56 -13.41 -7.36 -15.26
C ARG A 56 -12.27 -8.24 -14.81
N GLU A 57 -12.61 -9.33 -14.15
CA GLU A 57 -11.69 -10.44 -13.94
C GLU A 57 -11.88 -11.45 -15.07
N TYR A 58 -10.81 -11.63 -15.85
CA TYR A 58 -10.83 -12.57 -16.98
C TYR A 58 -10.50 -13.99 -16.52
N SER A 59 -11.06 -14.97 -17.21
CA SER A 59 -10.73 -16.38 -16.97
C SER A 59 -9.35 -16.70 -17.59
N SER A 60 -8.26 -16.38 -16.88
CA SER A 60 -6.88 -16.69 -17.25
C SER A 60 -6.11 -17.29 -16.10
N THR A 61 -5.16 -18.16 -16.38
CA THR A 61 -4.18 -18.69 -15.43
C THR A 61 -3.01 -17.71 -15.21
N ILE A 62 -2.85 -16.75 -16.12
CA ILE A 62 -1.87 -15.67 -16.03
C ILE A 62 -2.50 -14.53 -15.22
N PHE A 63 -1.87 -14.15 -14.11
CA PHE A 63 -2.44 -13.22 -13.15
C PHE A 63 -2.63 -11.81 -13.75
N SER A 64 -1.64 -11.31 -14.48
CA SER A 64 -1.71 -10.01 -15.14
C SER A 64 -2.79 -9.93 -16.22
N GLU A 65 -3.05 -11.03 -16.95
CA GLU A 65 -4.16 -11.10 -17.89
C GLU A 65 -5.51 -11.11 -17.18
N ARG A 66 -5.62 -11.87 -16.06
CA ARG A 66 -6.84 -11.91 -15.24
C ARG A 66 -7.27 -10.54 -14.77
N TYR A 67 -6.32 -9.74 -14.30
CA TYR A 67 -6.57 -8.42 -13.72
C TYR A 67 -6.15 -7.25 -14.63
N ARG A 68 -6.09 -7.49 -15.93
CA ARG A 68 -5.62 -6.52 -16.92
C ARG A 68 -6.34 -5.16 -16.82
N ASP A 69 -7.65 -5.15 -16.66
CA ASP A 69 -8.43 -3.91 -16.60
C ASP A 69 -8.09 -3.09 -15.34
N TYR A 70 -7.84 -3.75 -14.21
CA TYR A 70 -7.40 -3.12 -12.98
C TYR A 70 -6.01 -2.50 -13.11
N LEU A 71 -5.08 -3.22 -13.75
CA LEU A 71 -3.72 -2.74 -13.98
C LEU A 71 -3.71 -1.53 -14.93
N ASN A 72 -4.50 -1.58 -16.00
CA ASN A 72 -4.64 -0.48 -16.95
C ASN A 72 -5.24 0.76 -16.29
N LEU A 73 -6.36 0.63 -15.57
CA LEU A 73 -6.96 1.73 -14.84
C LEU A 73 -5.99 2.29 -13.77
N GLY A 74 -5.26 1.42 -13.09
CA GLY A 74 -4.23 1.79 -12.12
C GLY A 74 -3.14 2.66 -12.75
N TYR A 75 -2.64 2.26 -13.92
CA TYR A 75 -1.66 3.02 -14.67
C TYR A 75 -2.22 4.39 -15.12
N GLU A 76 -3.39 4.42 -15.75
CA GLU A 76 -4.01 5.66 -16.25
C GLU A 76 -4.27 6.67 -15.11
N THR A 77 -4.73 6.17 -13.97
CA THR A 77 -4.98 6.99 -12.78
C THR A 77 -3.68 7.54 -12.21
N TRP A 78 -2.69 6.65 -12.04
CA TRP A 78 -1.36 7.06 -11.58
C TRP A 78 -0.68 8.05 -12.53
N GLU A 79 -0.78 7.87 -13.84
CA GLU A 79 -0.15 8.77 -14.82
C GLU A 79 -0.70 10.20 -14.70
N LYS A 80 -2.00 10.36 -14.44
CA LYS A 80 -2.60 11.66 -14.14
C LYS A 80 -1.99 12.29 -12.89
N GLN A 81 -1.91 11.52 -11.79
CA GLN A 81 -1.28 11.97 -10.54
C GLN A 81 0.22 12.26 -10.73
N PHE A 82 0.93 11.40 -11.46
CA PHE A 82 2.35 11.61 -11.76
C PHE A 82 2.57 12.94 -12.50
N ASN A 83 1.78 13.24 -13.51
CA ASN A 83 1.86 14.49 -14.26
C ASN A 83 1.46 15.72 -13.43
N LYS A 84 0.46 15.58 -12.53
CA LYS A 84 0.04 16.62 -11.58
C LYS A 84 1.18 16.96 -10.63
N HIS A 85 1.72 15.97 -9.93
CA HIS A 85 2.74 16.16 -8.90
C HIS A 85 4.13 16.52 -9.48
N LYS A 86 4.45 16.04 -10.68
CA LYS A 86 5.66 16.44 -11.40
C LYS A 86 5.75 17.95 -11.63
N LYS A 87 4.63 18.62 -11.92
CA LYS A 87 4.58 20.07 -12.05
C LYS A 87 4.86 20.80 -10.74
N LEU A 88 4.65 20.13 -9.62
CA LEU A 88 4.90 20.63 -8.26
C LEU A 88 6.26 20.18 -7.70
N GLY A 89 7.13 19.60 -8.54
CA GLY A 89 8.45 19.13 -8.14
C GLY A 89 8.45 17.87 -7.27
N LYS A 90 7.34 17.11 -7.26
CA LYS A 90 7.22 15.83 -6.56
C LYS A 90 7.00 14.68 -7.54
N LYS A 91 7.36 13.48 -7.11
CA LYS A 91 7.17 12.25 -7.88
C LYS A 91 6.07 11.42 -7.26
N ALA A 92 5.13 10.96 -8.06
CA ALA A 92 4.08 10.03 -7.66
C ALA A 92 4.50 8.58 -7.90
N ILE A 93 4.13 7.68 -6.98
CA ILE A 93 4.38 6.23 -7.06
C ILE A 93 3.05 5.49 -7.17
N LEU A 94 3.02 4.52 -8.07
CA LEU A 94 1.99 3.49 -8.14
C LEU A 94 2.42 2.29 -7.29
N PHE A 95 1.55 1.84 -6.38
CA PHE A 95 1.77 0.65 -5.58
C PHE A 95 0.78 -0.45 -5.97
N ILE A 96 1.27 -1.62 -6.37
CA ILE A 96 0.45 -2.76 -6.79
C ILE A 96 0.65 -3.91 -5.81
N MET A 97 -0.44 -4.38 -5.21
CA MET A 97 -0.45 -5.52 -4.31
C MET A 97 -1.05 -6.74 -4.96
N VAL A 98 -0.33 -7.85 -4.86
CA VAL A 98 -0.73 -9.15 -5.37
C VAL A 98 -0.68 -10.21 -4.28
N ASP A 99 -1.07 -11.43 -4.56
CA ASP A 99 -1.23 -12.50 -3.60
C ASP A 99 0.03 -13.33 -3.35
N ASP A 100 0.93 -13.46 -4.34
CA ASP A 100 2.19 -14.20 -4.20
C ASP A 100 3.35 -13.61 -5.02
N THR A 101 4.57 -14.13 -4.80
CA THR A 101 5.80 -13.64 -5.42
C THR A 101 5.86 -13.90 -6.91
N LYS A 102 5.31 -15.02 -7.40
CA LYS A 102 5.26 -15.35 -8.82
C LYS A 102 4.38 -14.35 -9.57
N ASN A 103 3.24 -14.01 -8.96
CA ASN A 103 2.33 -13.00 -9.51
C ASN A 103 2.92 -11.59 -9.45
N CYS A 104 3.82 -11.30 -8.49
CA CYS A 104 4.60 -10.05 -8.53
C CYS A 104 5.45 -9.92 -9.79
N ASP A 105 6.16 -10.98 -10.15
CA ASP A 105 7.03 -10.99 -11.34
C ASP A 105 6.21 -10.87 -12.63
N ASP A 106 5.11 -11.61 -12.73
CA ASP A 106 4.18 -11.55 -13.85
C ASP A 106 3.58 -10.15 -14.04
N VAL A 107 3.07 -9.55 -12.98
CA VAL A 107 2.53 -8.17 -13.02
C VAL A 107 3.63 -7.16 -13.36
N ALA A 108 4.81 -7.29 -12.79
CA ALA A 108 5.91 -6.38 -13.08
C ALA A 108 6.35 -6.44 -14.54
N GLU A 109 6.40 -7.64 -15.12
CA GLU A 109 6.72 -7.82 -16.53
C GLU A 109 5.62 -7.23 -17.42
N TYR A 110 4.34 -7.45 -17.09
CA TYR A 110 3.22 -6.82 -17.78
C TYR A 110 3.34 -5.28 -17.76
N MET A 111 3.62 -4.69 -16.61
CA MET A 111 3.77 -3.24 -16.47
C MET A 111 4.94 -2.69 -17.31
N ARG A 112 6.08 -3.40 -17.32
CA ARG A 112 7.26 -3.00 -18.11
C ARG A 112 7.05 -3.11 -19.63
N SER A 113 6.39 -4.18 -20.06
CA SER A 113 6.18 -4.45 -21.49
C SER A 113 5.05 -3.63 -22.08
N THR A 114 3.99 -3.37 -21.30
CA THR A 114 2.80 -2.67 -21.79
C THR A 114 2.95 -1.14 -21.75
N PHE A 115 3.64 -0.61 -20.73
CA PHE A 115 3.73 0.84 -20.51
C PHE A 115 5.17 1.36 -20.67
N PRO A 116 5.52 2.02 -21.79
CA PRO A 116 6.88 2.47 -22.06
C PRO A 116 7.50 3.35 -20.95
N LEU A 117 6.67 4.17 -20.27
CA LEU A 117 7.11 5.02 -19.17
C LEU A 117 7.61 4.22 -17.96
N LEU A 118 7.18 2.96 -17.82
CA LEU A 118 7.48 2.08 -16.70
C LEU A 118 8.59 1.07 -16.99
N LYS A 119 9.10 0.99 -18.21
CA LYS A 119 10.09 -0.01 -18.66
C LYS A 119 11.27 -0.14 -17.68
N ASN A 120 11.82 0.98 -17.21
CA ASN A 120 12.93 1.02 -16.26
C ASN A 120 12.52 1.53 -14.87
N GLY A 121 11.21 1.69 -14.64
CA GLY A 121 10.67 2.28 -13.41
C GLY A 121 9.87 1.32 -12.53
N THR A 122 9.78 0.03 -12.89
CA THR A 122 9.03 -0.96 -12.13
C THR A 122 9.96 -1.76 -11.23
N PHE A 123 9.72 -1.68 -9.93
CA PHE A 123 10.46 -2.38 -8.89
C PHE A 123 9.60 -3.47 -8.26
N VAL A 124 10.19 -4.64 -8.00
CA VAL A 124 9.51 -5.77 -7.35
C VAL A 124 10.08 -6.00 -5.97
N ILE A 125 9.21 -6.22 -5.01
CA ILE A 125 9.59 -6.56 -3.64
C ILE A 125 9.03 -7.92 -3.29
N HIS A 126 9.91 -8.90 -3.14
CA HIS A 126 9.58 -10.22 -2.66
C HIS A 126 9.65 -10.25 -1.13
N THR A 127 8.52 -10.41 -0.47
CA THR A 127 8.44 -10.53 0.99
C THR A 127 8.42 -11.98 1.46
N LYS A 128 8.41 -12.94 0.51
CA LYS A 128 8.39 -14.38 0.80
C LYS A 128 9.65 -15.06 0.28
N ASP A 129 10.23 -15.94 1.09
CA ASP A 129 11.22 -16.90 0.62
C ASP A 129 10.50 -18.09 -0.05
N ASN A 130 10.94 -18.49 -1.25
CA ASN A 130 10.50 -19.72 -1.92
C ASN A 130 11.07 -20.99 -1.25
N SER A 131 11.79 -20.88 -0.13
CA SER A 131 12.20 -22.01 0.69
C SER A 131 10.97 -22.57 1.42
N LYS A 132 10.87 -23.90 1.39
CA LYS A 132 9.72 -24.76 1.72
C LYS A 132 9.08 -24.65 3.11
N ASP A 133 9.24 -23.57 3.83
CA ASP A 133 8.59 -23.37 5.13
C ASP A 133 7.20 -22.75 4.95
N SER A 134 6.23 -23.33 5.62
CA SER A 134 4.78 -23.15 5.48
C SER A 134 4.24 -21.73 5.71
N THR A 135 5.06 -20.78 6.12
CA THR A 135 4.69 -19.37 6.33
C THR A 135 5.11 -18.46 5.19
N GLY A 136 6.05 -18.88 4.32
CA GLY A 136 6.51 -18.11 3.16
C GLY A 136 7.15 -16.75 3.48
N GLU A 137 7.46 -16.47 4.75
CA GLU A 137 8.15 -15.25 5.16
C GLU A 137 9.64 -15.52 5.35
N ILE A 138 10.51 -14.65 4.81
CA ILE A 138 11.94 -14.70 5.10
C ILE A 138 12.13 -14.29 6.56
N PRO A 139 12.62 -15.15 7.45
CA PRO A 139 12.86 -14.76 8.83
C PRO A 139 13.91 -13.65 8.89
N GLU A 140 13.62 -12.56 9.59
CA GLU A 140 14.50 -11.38 9.70
C GLU A 140 15.89 -11.71 10.27
N ASN A 141 16.00 -12.78 11.03
CA ASN A 141 17.24 -13.22 11.66
C ASN A 141 18.17 -14.02 10.71
N THR A 142 17.75 -14.32 9.49
CA THR A 142 18.58 -15.01 8.50
C THR A 142 19.47 -14.03 7.74
N PRO A 143 20.65 -14.46 7.21
CA PRO A 143 21.47 -13.61 6.36
C PRO A 143 20.70 -13.02 5.17
N LYS A 144 19.87 -13.80 4.50
CA LYS A 144 19.00 -13.34 3.40
C LYS A 144 17.94 -12.34 3.86
N GLY A 145 17.33 -12.57 5.02
CA GLY A 145 16.35 -11.63 5.59
C GLY A 145 16.96 -10.28 5.92
N LYS A 146 18.19 -10.26 6.44
CA LYS A 146 18.93 -9.02 6.70
C LYS A 146 19.29 -8.29 5.41
N GLU A 147 19.77 -8.99 4.39
CA GLU A 147 20.09 -8.41 3.08
C GLU A 147 18.85 -7.78 2.42
N GLU A 148 17.72 -8.49 2.43
CA GLU A 148 16.47 -7.97 1.91
C GLU A 148 15.97 -6.75 2.70
N LEU A 149 16.09 -6.77 4.03
CA LEU A 149 15.74 -5.64 4.88
C LEU A 149 16.62 -4.41 4.59
N GLU A 150 17.92 -4.60 4.38
CA GLU A 150 18.84 -3.52 4.00
C GLU A 150 18.50 -2.98 2.60
N ARG A 151 18.19 -3.85 1.66
CA ARG A 151 17.73 -3.47 0.32
C ARG A 151 16.45 -2.65 0.38
N LEU A 152 15.47 -3.06 1.20
CA LEU A 152 14.22 -2.33 1.41
C LEU A 152 14.47 -0.96 2.06
N ARG A 153 15.35 -0.89 3.05
CA ARG A 153 15.75 0.39 3.68
C ARG A 153 16.43 1.34 2.68
N SER A 154 17.35 0.81 1.89
CA SER A 154 18.00 1.59 0.84
C SER A 154 16.99 2.11 -0.18
N LEU A 155 16.01 1.29 -0.56
CA LEU A 155 14.93 1.68 -1.46
C LEU A 155 14.08 2.80 -0.86
N VAL A 156 13.65 2.65 0.39
CA VAL A 156 12.84 3.67 1.10
C VAL A 156 13.53 5.03 1.09
N ASN A 157 14.85 5.05 1.30
CA ASN A 157 15.62 6.28 1.32
C ASN A 157 15.72 6.96 -0.05
N THR A 158 15.46 6.25 -1.14
CA THR A 158 15.62 6.75 -2.51
C THR A 158 14.32 6.91 -3.27
N VAL A 159 13.24 6.24 -2.86
CA VAL A 159 11.96 6.26 -3.59
C VAL A 159 11.34 7.65 -3.63
N ASP A 160 11.45 8.42 -2.56
CA ASP A 160 10.93 9.79 -2.48
C ASP A 160 11.78 10.80 -3.26
N ASP A 161 12.99 10.42 -3.67
CA ASP A 161 13.82 11.29 -4.53
C ASP A 161 13.18 11.45 -5.91
N PHE A 162 13.06 12.69 -6.35
CA PHE A 162 12.52 13.02 -7.67
C PHE A 162 13.29 12.34 -8.81
N ASN A 163 14.61 12.21 -8.66
CA ASN A 163 15.50 11.62 -9.66
C ASN A 163 15.55 10.09 -9.64
N SER A 164 14.96 9.45 -8.61
CA SER A 164 14.89 8.00 -8.57
C SER A 164 14.10 7.46 -9.77
N PRO A 165 14.57 6.40 -10.44
CA PRO A 165 13.88 5.83 -11.59
C PRO A 165 12.57 5.13 -11.22
N ILE A 166 12.39 4.76 -9.95
CA ILE A 166 11.25 3.97 -9.47
C ILE A 166 9.96 4.77 -9.58
N LYS A 167 8.99 4.22 -10.28
CA LYS A 167 7.65 4.78 -10.51
C LYS A 167 6.55 3.84 -10.06
N VAL A 168 6.81 2.53 -10.13
CA VAL A 168 5.88 1.47 -9.74
C VAL A 168 6.58 0.50 -8.81
N ILE A 169 5.88 0.10 -7.77
CA ILE A 169 6.31 -0.95 -6.85
C ILE A 169 5.26 -2.05 -6.86
N VAL A 170 5.69 -3.29 -7.11
CA VAL A 170 4.85 -4.47 -7.05
C VAL A 170 5.29 -5.33 -5.87
N SER A 171 4.37 -5.68 -4.99
CA SER A 171 4.67 -6.47 -3.78
C SER A 171 3.50 -7.35 -3.37
N VAL A 172 3.80 -8.42 -2.63
CA VAL A 172 2.78 -9.30 -2.01
C VAL A 172 2.07 -8.62 -0.85
N LEU A 173 2.80 -7.80 -0.09
CA LEU A 173 2.28 -7.06 1.06
C LEU A 173 2.84 -5.64 1.00
N MET A 174 2.08 -4.67 1.50
CA MET A 174 2.66 -3.37 1.77
C MET A 174 3.61 -3.53 2.95
N LEU A 175 4.85 -3.36 2.64
CA LEU A 175 6.06 -3.64 3.40
C LEU A 175 5.95 -3.49 4.92
N LYS A 176 6.68 -4.35 5.64
CA LYS A 176 6.79 -4.41 7.10
C LYS A 176 7.28 -3.09 7.71
N GLU A 177 7.47 -3.05 9.00
CA GLU A 177 7.98 -1.90 9.77
C GLU A 177 9.21 -1.25 9.12
N GLY A 178 9.28 0.07 9.11
CA GLY A 178 10.37 0.85 8.50
C GLY A 178 10.10 1.41 7.09
N TRP A 179 8.96 1.10 6.46
CA TRP A 179 8.55 1.72 5.21
C TRP A 179 7.88 3.08 5.48
N ASP A 180 8.54 4.17 5.12
CA ASP A 180 8.05 5.54 5.26
C ASP A 180 8.05 6.30 3.94
N VAL A 181 7.40 5.74 2.92
CA VAL A 181 7.25 6.37 1.61
C VAL A 181 5.99 7.23 1.60
N LYS A 182 6.14 8.51 1.26
CA LYS A 182 5.07 9.52 1.30
C LYS A 182 4.45 9.78 -0.06
N ASN A 183 5.14 9.41 -1.12
CA ASN A 183 4.78 9.73 -2.49
C ASN A 183 3.94 8.65 -3.21
N VAL A 184 3.38 7.69 -2.49
CA VAL A 184 2.37 6.77 -3.02
C VAL A 184 1.08 7.56 -3.25
N THR A 185 0.62 7.63 -4.49
CA THR A 185 -0.60 8.36 -4.91
C THR A 185 -1.67 7.46 -5.46
N THR A 186 -1.31 6.23 -5.85
CA THR A 186 -2.25 5.27 -6.39
C THR A 186 -1.91 3.87 -5.85
N ILE A 187 -2.92 3.16 -5.36
CA ILE A 187 -2.81 1.77 -4.92
C ILE A 187 -3.72 0.91 -5.80
N VAL A 188 -3.18 -0.21 -6.28
CA VAL A 188 -3.96 -1.27 -6.92
C VAL A 188 -3.90 -2.53 -6.07
N GLY A 189 -5.04 -2.93 -5.50
CA GLY A 189 -5.16 -4.10 -4.63
C GLY A 189 -5.82 -5.28 -5.35
N LEU A 190 -5.02 -6.28 -5.74
CA LEU A 190 -5.47 -7.46 -6.49
C LEU A 190 -5.49 -8.73 -5.63
N ARG A 191 -5.44 -8.56 -4.32
CA ARG A 191 -5.43 -9.67 -3.39
C ARG A 191 -6.77 -9.84 -2.70
N ALA A 192 -7.22 -11.08 -2.56
CA ALA A 192 -8.28 -11.43 -1.63
C ALA A 192 -7.74 -11.39 -0.19
N TYR A 193 -8.22 -10.46 0.62
CA TYR A 193 -7.80 -10.36 2.02
C TYR A 193 -8.69 -11.25 2.89
N ALA A 194 -8.06 -12.20 3.59
CA ALA A 194 -8.73 -13.02 4.60
C ALA A 194 -8.79 -12.32 5.99
N SER A 195 -8.14 -11.15 6.15
CA SER A 195 -8.00 -10.42 7.41
C SER A 195 -8.15 -8.93 7.18
N HIS A 196 -8.88 -8.23 8.03
CA HIS A 196 -9.09 -6.77 7.96
C HIS A 196 -7.87 -5.93 8.39
N ILE A 197 -6.93 -6.50 9.14
CA ILE A 197 -5.79 -5.76 9.72
C ILE A 197 -4.75 -5.36 8.66
N LEU A 198 -4.47 -6.25 7.69
CA LEU A 198 -3.46 -5.98 6.66
C LEU A 198 -3.82 -4.83 5.71
N PRO A 199 -5.08 -4.73 5.23
CA PRO A 199 -5.51 -3.58 4.43
C PRO A 199 -5.40 -2.24 5.19
N GLU A 200 -5.72 -2.20 6.49
CA GLU A 200 -5.63 -0.98 7.32
C GLU A 200 -4.20 -0.45 7.40
N GLN A 201 -3.24 -1.31 7.69
CA GLN A 201 -1.82 -0.94 7.73
C GLN A 201 -1.30 -0.50 6.36
N THR A 202 -1.78 -1.14 5.31
CA THR A 202 -1.45 -0.84 3.93
C THR A 202 -1.97 0.53 3.53
N LEU A 203 -3.25 0.77 3.74
CA LEU A 203 -3.88 2.03 3.40
C LEU A 203 -3.27 3.18 4.22
N GLY A 204 -3.10 2.99 5.53
CA GLY A 204 -2.51 4.00 6.41
C GLY A 204 -1.12 4.46 5.97
N ARG A 205 -0.32 3.59 5.37
CA ARG A 205 0.98 3.98 4.80
C ARG A 205 0.84 4.77 3.49
N GLY A 206 -0.10 4.42 2.64
CA GLY A 206 -0.40 5.17 1.41
C GLY A 206 -0.99 6.55 1.66
N LEU A 207 -1.67 6.72 2.80
CA LEU A 207 -2.31 7.98 3.19
C LEU A 207 -1.33 9.06 3.70
N ARG A 208 -0.04 8.76 3.88
CA ARG A 208 0.94 9.75 4.32
C ARG A 208 1.08 10.89 3.32
N ARG A 209 1.09 12.13 3.81
CA ARG A 209 1.17 13.33 2.97
C ARG A 209 2.58 13.59 2.43
N MET A 210 2.65 14.16 1.23
CA MET A 210 3.87 14.65 0.59
C MET A 210 4.15 16.13 0.89
N TYR A 211 3.09 16.91 1.15
CA TYR A 211 3.15 18.38 1.30
C TYR A 211 2.69 18.77 2.69
N PHE A 212 3.63 18.88 3.64
CA PHE A 212 3.30 19.15 5.04
C PHE A 212 2.94 20.61 5.34
N ASP A 213 3.51 21.55 4.58
CA ASP A 213 3.39 22.99 4.85
C ASP A 213 2.64 23.74 3.75
N GLN A 214 1.96 23.03 2.87
CA GLN A 214 1.25 23.62 1.74
C GLN A 214 -0.22 23.20 1.78
N ASN A 215 -1.09 24.16 1.49
CA ASN A 215 -2.53 23.92 1.37
C ASN A 215 -2.83 23.25 0.00
N ILE A 216 -2.33 22.03 -0.18
CA ILE A 216 -2.52 21.21 -1.38
C ILE A 216 -3.37 20.01 -1.00
N ASP A 217 -4.50 19.85 -1.68
CA ASP A 217 -5.33 18.66 -1.57
C ASP A 217 -4.60 17.46 -2.13
N GLU A 218 -4.29 16.51 -1.25
CA GLU A 218 -3.65 15.27 -1.58
C GLU A 218 -4.62 14.10 -1.54
N GLU A 219 -4.69 13.40 -2.65
CA GLU A 219 -5.54 12.22 -2.82
C GLU A 219 -4.69 10.96 -2.93
N LEU A 220 -5.26 9.86 -2.44
CA LEU A 220 -4.78 8.51 -2.66
C LEU A 220 -5.84 7.76 -3.47
N ASP A 221 -5.60 7.57 -4.76
CA ASP A 221 -6.49 6.76 -5.60
C ASP A 221 -6.36 5.28 -5.23
N VAL A 222 -7.50 4.64 -4.96
CA VAL A 222 -7.55 3.24 -4.54
C VAL A 222 -8.38 2.43 -5.52
N ILE A 223 -7.73 1.52 -6.23
CA ILE A 223 -8.33 0.61 -7.21
C ILE A 223 -8.14 -0.82 -6.70
N GLY A 224 -9.13 -1.68 -6.88
CA GLY A 224 -8.99 -3.07 -6.45
C GLY A 224 -10.24 -3.88 -6.63
N THR A 225 -10.14 -5.15 -6.25
CA THR A 225 -11.30 -6.07 -6.21
C THR A 225 -12.38 -5.54 -5.26
N ASP A 226 -13.62 -6.00 -5.44
CA ASP A 226 -14.74 -5.53 -4.61
C ASP A 226 -14.46 -5.68 -3.11
N ASN A 227 -13.88 -6.79 -2.69
CA ASN A 227 -13.49 -7.01 -1.29
C ASN A 227 -12.50 -5.96 -0.78
N PHE A 228 -11.56 -5.51 -1.61
CA PHE A 228 -10.60 -4.48 -1.24
C PHE A 228 -11.28 -3.10 -1.15
N ILE A 229 -12.14 -2.79 -2.10
CA ILE A 229 -12.88 -1.53 -2.14
C ILE A 229 -13.88 -1.41 -0.99
N ASP A 230 -14.60 -2.48 -0.66
CA ASP A 230 -15.55 -2.48 0.47
C ASP A 230 -14.83 -2.27 1.80
N TYR A 231 -13.64 -2.83 1.95
CA TYR A 231 -12.79 -2.55 3.09
C TYR A 231 -12.39 -1.05 3.18
N VAL A 232 -11.97 -0.44 2.06
CA VAL A 232 -11.58 0.98 2.01
C VAL A 232 -12.77 1.89 2.37
N LYS A 233 -13.96 1.55 1.91
CA LYS A 233 -15.19 2.28 2.31
C LYS A 233 -15.46 2.17 3.80
N GLY A 234 -15.34 0.97 4.37
CA GLY A 234 -15.53 0.74 5.80
C GLY A 234 -14.64 1.63 6.66
N ILE A 235 -13.36 1.75 6.31
CA ILE A 235 -12.42 2.64 7.04
C ILE A 235 -12.86 4.12 6.97
N SER A 236 -13.43 4.55 5.85
CA SER A 236 -13.90 5.92 5.68
C SER A 236 -15.21 6.19 6.43
N GLU A 237 -15.93 5.15 6.84
CA GLU A 237 -17.23 5.19 7.51
C GLU A 237 -17.14 4.86 9.02
N GLU A 238 -16.12 4.15 9.49
CA GLU A 238 -15.95 3.70 10.89
C GLU A 238 -15.64 4.83 11.90
N GLY A 239 -15.89 6.07 11.56
CA GLY A 239 -15.69 7.25 12.43
C GLY A 239 -16.97 7.82 13.03
N VAL A 240 -18.04 7.03 13.12
CA VAL A 240 -19.32 7.46 13.74
C VAL A 240 -19.58 6.65 14.99
#